data_854ee7d023eeec988b188b6bdbef90ac
#
_entry.id   854ee7d023eeec988b188b6bdbef90ac
#
_cell.length_a   1.000
_cell.length_b   1.000
_cell.length_c   1.000
_cell.angle_alpha   90.00
_cell.angle_beta   90.00
_cell.angle_gamma   90.00
#
_symmetry.space_group_name_H-M   'P 1'
#
loop_
_entity.id
_entity.type
_entity.pdbx_description
1 polymer ?
#
loop_
_entity_poly.entity_id
_entity_poly.type
_entity_poly.pdbx_seq_one_letter_code
_entity_poly.pdbx_strand_id
1 'polypeptide(L)'
;MTMTGEIQGTKKEFIKIFNEMCYSRSGWQVWSDLISTMACSIANAVDRSEPRFSNREKEYAHCIERLGGVDKPAKCFAIVVEALERNPEQDFLGELYMELELGNHWKGQFFTPYCVCKMMSEITVGDVDRQIEEKGYISICDPACGAGATLIAAVNSARNAKHNFQNHVLFVGQDIDRIVGMMCYIQLSLLGCAGYICIGDTLTNPMAGHVLFPQEREGQELWIMPMFRIGAWQWRRMFFLLGKTGRDTNKEKGREGFYMFFDFDDKEEKRWEKM
;
A
#
# COMPACT_ATOMS: atom_id res chain seq x y z
N MET A 1 9.47 18.99 24.54
CA MET A 1 9.28 17.54 24.32
C MET A 1 9.96 17.17 23.02
N THR A 2 10.77 16.12 22.98
CA THR A 2 11.43 15.69 21.75
C THR A 2 10.43 14.94 20.89
N MET A 3 10.50 15.06 19.56
CA MET A 3 9.66 14.38 18.56
C MET A 3 9.47 12.87 18.88
N THR A 4 10.52 12.21 19.32
CA THR A 4 10.53 10.80 19.73
C THR A 4 9.61 10.51 20.95
N GLY A 5 9.51 11.45 21.90
CA GLY A 5 8.66 11.31 23.09
C GLY A 5 7.16 11.45 22.77
N GLU A 6 6.82 12.25 21.77
CA GLU A 6 5.42 12.45 21.33
C GLU A 6 4.91 11.27 20.51
N ILE A 7 5.75 10.69 19.63
CA ILE A 7 5.41 9.47 18.87
C ILE A 7 5.16 8.30 19.81
N GLN A 8 6.00 8.15 20.85
CA GLN A 8 5.81 7.14 21.88
C GLN A 8 4.51 7.35 22.67
N GLY A 9 4.08 8.60 22.88
CA GLY A 9 2.80 8.96 23.49
C GLY A 9 1.62 8.50 22.62
N THR A 10 1.70 8.74 21.31
CA THR A 10 0.67 8.39 20.31
C THR A 10 0.47 6.87 20.20
N LYS A 11 1.56 6.09 20.16
CA LYS A 11 1.49 4.61 20.17
C LYS A 11 0.87 4.09 21.47
N LYS A 12 1.27 4.61 22.64
CA LYS A 12 0.73 4.19 23.94
C LYS A 12 -0.77 4.46 24.05
N GLU A 13 -1.24 5.58 23.51
CA GLU A 13 -2.66 5.89 23.50
C GLU A 13 -3.44 4.91 22.60
N PHE A 14 -2.92 4.61 21.41
CA PHE A 14 -3.51 3.59 20.53
C PHE A 14 -3.61 2.23 21.23
N ILE A 15 -2.50 1.75 21.81
CA ILE A 15 -2.43 0.46 22.50
C ILE A 15 -3.41 0.42 23.68
N LYS A 16 -3.56 1.50 24.42
CA LYS A 16 -4.54 1.60 25.51
C LYS A 16 -5.96 1.38 24.98
N ILE A 17 -6.37 2.12 23.96
CA ILE A 17 -7.72 2.01 23.39
C ILE A 17 -7.93 0.62 22.78
N PHE A 18 -6.91 0.09 22.09
CA PHE A 18 -6.93 -1.25 21.53
C PHE A 18 -7.15 -2.33 22.59
N ASN A 19 -6.40 -2.29 23.67
CA ASN A 19 -6.54 -3.23 24.79
C ASN A 19 -7.91 -3.15 25.46
N GLU A 20 -8.52 -1.97 25.53
CA GLU A 20 -9.90 -1.82 26.00
C GLU A 20 -10.94 -2.52 25.09
N MET A 21 -10.65 -2.67 23.80
CA MET A 21 -11.51 -3.42 22.87
C MET A 21 -11.26 -4.94 22.96
N CYS A 22 -10.10 -5.37 23.43
CA CYS A 22 -9.71 -6.76 23.57
C CYS A 22 -10.28 -7.47 24.81
N TYR A 23 -11.05 -6.79 25.68
CA TYR A 23 -11.48 -7.32 26.98
C TYR A 23 -12.13 -8.72 26.94
N SER A 24 -12.86 -9.03 25.88
CA SER A 24 -13.55 -10.33 25.69
C SER A 24 -13.23 -11.01 24.36
N ARG A 25 -12.19 -10.56 23.65
CA ARG A 25 -11.88 -10.99 22.28
C ARG A 25 -10.39 -11.18 22.10
N SER A 26 -10.00 -12.00 21.13
CA SER A 26 -8.58 -12.13 20.77
C SER A 26 -8.06 -10.81 20.15
N GLY A 27 -6.82 -10.44 20.47
CA GLY A 27 -6.18 -9.25 19.87
C GLY A 27 -6.19 -9.29 18.35
N TRP A 28 -5.99 -10.48 17.76
CA TRP A 28 -6.06 -10.67 16.30
C TRP A 28 -7.42 -10.31 15.70
N GLN A 29 -8.53 -10.73 16.33
CA GLN A 29 -9.88 -10.40 15.84
C GLN A 29 -10.15 -8.90 15.90
N VAL A 30 -9.78 -8.27 17.03
CA VAL A 30 -9.94 -6.82 17.21
C VAL A 30 -9.10 -6.07 16.19
N TRP A 31 -7.85 -6.49 15.95
CA TRP A 31 -6.99 -5.88 14.96
C TRP A 31 -7.55 -6.02 13.54
N SER A 32 -7.96 -7.24 13.17
CA SER A 32 -8.55 -7.50 11.85
C SER A 32 -9.78 -6.64 11.59
N ASP A 33 -10.70 -6.55 12.56
CA ASP A 33 -11.89 -5.71 12.44
C ASP A 33 -11.53 -4.22 12.35
N LEU A 34 -10.56 -3.76 13.14
CA LEU A 34 -10.11 -2.38 13.15
C LEU A 34 -9.47 -1.97 11.80
N ILE A 35 -8.57 -2.79 11.27
CA ILE A 35 -7.94 -2.57 9.96
C ILE A 35 -8.99 -2.59 8.85
N SER A 36 -9.92 -3.56 8.86
CA SER A 36 -11.02 -3.62 7.88
C SER A 36 -11.90 -2.36 7.92
N THR A 37 -12.25 -1.84 9.11
CA THR A 37 -13.05 -0.61 9.21
C THR A 37 -12.33 0.60 8.63
N MET A 38 -11.03 0.77 8.90
CA MET A 38 -10.24 1.87 8.35
C MET A 38 -10.12 1.77 6.82
N ALA A 39 -9.79 0.58 6.29
CA ALA A 39 -9.65 0.37 4.85
C ALA A 39 -10.98 0.61 4.11
N CYS A 40 -12.09 0.05 4.62
CA CYS A 40 -13.43 0.27 4.03
C CYS A 40 -13.83 1.74 4.05
N SER A 41 -13.54 2.47 5.15
CA SER A 41 -13.84 3.91 5.26
C SER A 41 -13.11 4.73 4.21
N ILE A 42 -11.80 4.49 4.02
CA ILE A 42 -11.00 5.18 3.00
C ILE A 42 -11.51 4.86 1.60
N ALA A 43 -11.75 3.57 1.30
CA ALA A 43 -12.18 3.13 -0.02
C ALA A 43 -13.56 3.68 -0.38
N ASN A 44 -14.54 3.62 0.54
CA ASN A 44 -15.90 4.07 0.31
C ASN A 44 -16.05 5.58 0.24
N ALA A 45 -15.08 6.34 0.76
CA ALA A 45 -15.06 7.80 0.58
C ALA A 45 -14.94 8.21 -0.90
N VAL A 46 -14.26 7.40 -1.72
CA VAL A 46 -13.91 7.75 -3.12
C VAL A 46 -14.43 6.76 -4.16
N ASP A 47 -14.79 5.53 -3.77
CA ASP A 47 -15.25 4.48 -4.69
C ASP A 47 -16.68 4.04 -4.36
N ARG A 48 -17.63 4.53 -5.15
CA ARG A 48 -19.05 4.21 -5.04
C ARG A 48 -19.50 3.13 -6.04
N SER A 49 -18.56 2.42 -6.67
CA SER A 49 -18.89 1.39 -7.66
C SER A 49 -19.50 0.15 -7.01
N GLU A 50 -20.63 -0.31 -7.56
CA GLU A 50 -21.28 -1.54 -7.13
C GLU A 50 -20.68 -2.78 -7.86
N PRO A 51 -20.64 -3.94 -7.22
CA PRO A 51 -21.14 -4.26 -5.85
C PRO A 51 -20.10 -3.96 -4.73
N ARG A 52 -18.93 -3.43 -5.06
CA ARG A 52 -17.83 -3.23 -4.12
C ARG A 52 -18.19 -2.29 -2.97
N PHE A 53 -18.89 -1.19 -3.29
CA PHE A 53 -19.32 -0.22 -2.28
C PHE A 53 -20.23 -0.90 -1.24
N SER A 54 -21.30 -1.55 -1.68
CA SER A 54 -22.25 -2.20 -0.77
C SER A 54 -21.61 -3.34 0.04
N ASN A 55 -20.66 -4.07 -0.53
CA ASN A 55 -19.95 -5.14 0.19
C ASN A 55 -19.06 -4.57 1.30
N ARG A 56 -18.33 -3.48 1.02
CA ARG A 56 -17.50 -2.80 2.03
C ARG A 56 -18.35 -2.15 3.14
N GLU A 57 -19.53 -1.58 2.81
CA GLU A 57 -20.46 -1.05 3.81
C GLU A 57 -20.97 -2.17 4.75
N LYS A 58 -21.30 -3.33 4.22
CA LYS A 58 -21.70 -4.49 5.04
C LYS A 58 -20.56 -4.98 5.93
N GLU A 59 -19.35 -5.09 5.38
CA GLU A 59 -18.15 -5.46 6.14
C GLU A 59 -17.87 -4.46 7.25
N TYR A 60 -17.89 -3.15 6.94
CA TYR A 60 -17.73 -2.08 7.90
C TYR A 60 -18.73 -2.20 9.06
N ALA A 61 -20.01 -2.29 8.74
CA ALA A 61 -21.07 -2.37 9.75
C ALA A 61 -20.89 -3.60 10.67
N HIS A 62 -20.55 -4.74 10.09
CA HIS A 62 -20.32 -5.97 10.84
C HIS A 62 -19.07 -5.89 11.74
N CYS A 63 -17.99 -5.27 11.25
CA CYS A 63 -16.79 -5.05 12.08
C CYS A 63 -17.07 -4.06 13.22
N ILE A 64 -17.79 -2.96 12.97
CA ILE A 64 -18.18 -1.99 14.01
C ILE A 64 -19.05 -2.63 15.09
N GLU A 65 -20.00 -3.49 14.71
CA GLU A 65 -20.83 -4.24 15.68
C GLU A 65 -19.93 -5.12 16.57
N ARG A 66 -19.01 -5.87 15.98
CA ARG A 66 -18.06 -6.71 16.71
C ARG A 66 -17.12 -5.90 17.60
N LEU A 67 -16.70 -4.71 17.19
CA LEU A 67 -15.86 -3.80 17.98
C LEU A 67 -16.61 -3.11 19.13
N GLY A 68 -17.95 -3.25 19.17
CA GLY A 68 -18.79 -2.68 20.25
C GLY A 68 -19.13 -1.21 20.06
N GLY A 69 -19.08 -0.71 18.81
CA GLY A 69 -19.43 0.64 18.44
C GLY A 69 -18.32 1.39 17.71
N VAL A 70 -18.64 2.59 17.22
CA VAL A 70 -17.76 3.39 16.34
C VAL A 70 -16.71 4.23 17.08
N ASP A 71 -16.95 4.59 18.35
CA ASP A 71 -16.16 5.61 19.05
C ASP A 71 -14.68 5.24 19.21
N LYS A 72 -14.39 4.01 19.64
CA LYS A 72 -13.02 3.54 19.84
C LYS A 72 -12.29 3.32 18.52
N PRO A 73 -12.89 2.63 17.51
CA PRO A 73 -12.31 2.52 16.18
C PRO A 73 -12.00 3.87 15.53
N ALA A 74 -12.91 4.84 15.62
CA ALA A 74 -12.70 6.18 15.09
C ALA A 74 -11.53 6.91 15.78
N LYS A 75 -11.38 6.78 17.11
CA LYS A 75 -10.23 7.32 17.82
C LYS A 75 -8.93 6.66 17.40
N CYS A 76 -8.90 5.33 17.25
CA CYS A 76 -7.73 4.63 16.73
C CYS A 76 -7.37 5.11 15.33
N PHE A 77 -8.35 5.30 14.46
CA PHE A 77 -8.11 5.83 13.12
C PHE A 77 -7.54 7.25 13.14
N ALA A 78 -8.10 8.14 13.97
CA ALA A 78 -7.57 9.49 14.14
C ALA A 78 -6.11 9.49 14.61
N ILE A 79 -5.75 8.59 15.53
CA ILE A 79 -4.36 8.41 15.99
C ILE A 79 -3.44 7.99 14.85
N VAL A 80 -3.87 7.07 13.96
CA VAL A 80 -3.08 6.64 12.79
C VAL A 80 -2.85 7.83 11.84
N VAL A 81 -3.90 8.61 11.56
CA VAL A 81 -3.80 9.82 10.72
C VAL A 81 -2.79 10.80 11.33
N GLU A 82 -2.94 11.14 12.61
CA GLU A 82 -2.07 12.08 13.31
C GLU A 82 -0.61 11.60 13.35
N ALA A 83 -0.39 10.30 13.57
CA ALA A 83 0.96 9.73 13.60
C ALA A 83 1.67 9.86 12.26
N LEU A 84 0.98 9.55 11.14
CA LEU A 84 1.54 9.64 9.80
C LEU A 84 1.69 11.09 9.31
N GLU A 85 0.80 12.00 9.74
CA GLU A 85 0.93 13.43 9.45
C GLU A 85 2.16 14.04 10.15
N ARG A 86 2.38 13.70 11.42
CA ARG A 86 3.51 14.19 12.19
C ARG A 86 4.84 13.60 11.75
N ASN A 87 4.86 12.31 11.47
CA ASN A 87 6.04 11.60 10.99
C ASN A 87 5.68 10.63 9.86
N PRO A 88 5.80 11.04 8.61
CA PRO A 88 5.57 10.15 7.46
C PRO A 88 6.72 9.17 7.21
N GLU A 89 7.85 9.29 7.92
CA GLU A 89 9.01 8.39 7.80
C GLU A 89 8.94 7.24 8.83
N GLN A 90 7.83 6.48 8.81
CA GLN A 90 7.64 5.33 9.70
C GLN A 90 6.64 4.33 9.13
N ASP A 91 6.77 3.08 9.49
CA ASP A 91 5.75 2.04 9.33
C ASP A 91 4.92 1.92 10.63
N PHE A 92 3.99 2.86 10.85
CA PHE A 92 3.28 2.98 12.10
C PHE A 92 2.41 1.74 12.41
N LEU A 93 1.66 1.24 11.42
CA LEU A 93 0.80 0.07 11.61
C LEU A 93 1.61 -1.23 11.71
N GLY A 94 2.68 -1.37 10.93
CA GLY A 94 3.56 -2.54 11.02
C GLY A 94 4.29 -2.61 12.37
N GLU A 95 4.77 -1.48 12.89
CA GLU A 95 5.39 -1.42 14.21
C GLU A 95 4.40 -1.75 15.33
N LEU A 96 3.15 -1.24 15.26
CA LEU A 96 2.09 -1.62 16.22
C LEU A 96 1.73 -3.10 16.14
N TYR A 97 1.65 -3.64 14.93
CA TYR A 97 1.35 -5.06 14.70
C TYR A 97 2.40 -5.97 15.36
N MET A 98 3.68 -5.60 15.23
CA MET A 98 4.77 -6.33 15.86
C MET A 98 4.82 -6.13 17.37
N GLU A 99 4.58 -4.91 17.89
CA GLU A 99 4.57 -4.60 19.32
C GLU A 99 3.43 -5.30 20.06
N LEU A 100 2.28 -5.45 19.42
CA LEU A 100 1.12 -6.16 19.94
C LEU A 100 1.21 -7.69 19.77
N GLU A 101 2.33 -8.21 19.26
CA GLU A 101 2.57 -9.63 19.01
C GLU A 101 1.46 -10.32 18.20
N LEU A 102 0.86 -9.58 17.26
CA LEU A 102 -0.25 -10.07 16.42
C LEU A 102 0.23 -10.96 15.28
N GLY A 103 1.53 -10.94 14.99
CA GLY A 103 2.17 -11.76 13.97
C GLY A 103 2.03 -13.24 14.26
N ASN A 104 1.76 -14.02 13.22
CA ASN A 104 1.74 -15.47 13.36
C ASN A 104 3.18 -16.00 13.33
N HIS A 105 3.79 -16.17 14.51
CA HIS A 105 5.15 -16.71 14.66
C HIS A 105 5.35 -18.06 13.92
N TRP A 106 4.30 -18.86 13.78
CA TRP A 106 4.32 -20.13 13.05
C TRP A 106 4.42 -19.94 11.53
N LYS A 107 3.97 -18.79 11.00
CA LYS A 107 4.07 -18.46 9.58
C LYS A 107 5.32 -17.66 9.22
N GLY A 108 6.17 -17.32 10.20
CA GLY A 108 7.40 -16.56 9.97
C GLY A 108 7.16 -15.13 9.44
N GLN A 109 6.03 -14.51 9.79
CA GLN A 109 5.74 -13.12 9.42
C GLN A 109 6.56 -12.16 10.26
N PHE A 110 7.68 -11.72 9.73
CA PHE A 110 8.49 -10.66 10.31
C PHE A 110 8.57 -9.50 9.32
N PHE A 111 8.19 -8.31 9.75
CA PHE A 111 8.36 -7.13 8.92
C PHE A 111 9.81 -6.65 8.93
N THR A 112 10.26 -6.20 7.76
CA THR A 112 11.59 -5.61 7.63
C THR A 112 11.62 -4.30 8.41
N PRO A 113 12.58 -4.07 9.31
CA PRO A 113 12.68 -2.81 10.04
C PRO A 113 12.74 -1.61 9.09
N TYR A 114 12.02 -0.54 9.40
CA TYR A 114 11.91 0.63 8.53
C TYR A 114 13.27 1.26 8.17
N CYS A 115 14.24 1.24 9.08
CA CYS A 115 15.60 1.74 8.81
C CYS A 115 16.32 0.96 7.70
N VAL A 116 16.07 -0.35 7.58
CA VAL A 116 16.61 -1.18 6.49
C VAL A 116 15.91 -0.85 5.18
N CYS A 117 14.57 -0.71 5.20
CA CYS A 117 13.79 -0.28 4.04
C CYS A 117 14.25 1.08 3.52
N LYS A 118 14.54 2.03 4.42
CA LYS A 118 15.05 3.35 4.07
C LYS A 118 16.38 3.26 3.34
N MET A 119 17.33 2.50 3.87
CA MET A 119 18.64 2.28 3.22
C MET A 119 18.47 1.63 1.84
N MET A 120 17.63 0.61 1.72
CA MET A 120 17.35 -0.05 0.43
C MET A 120 16.76 0.92 -0.59
N SER A 121 15.81 1.74 -0.17
CA SER A 121 15.17 2.75 -1.02
C SER A 121 16.15 3.81 -1.52
N GLU A 122 17.03 4.32 -0.66
CA GLU A 122 18.05 5.31 -1.03
C GLU A 122 19.04 4.77 -2.09
N ILE A 123 19.33 3.46 -2.06
CA ILE A 123 20.20 2.81 -3.06
C ILE A 123 19.45 2.59 -4.38
N THR A 124 18.17 2.25 -4.33
CA THR A 124 17.40 1.76 -5.48
C THR A 124 16.72 2.89 -6.25
N VAL A 125 16.29 3.96 -5.58
CA VAL A 125 15.67 5.14 -6.20
C VAL A 125 16.76 6.02 -6.83
N GLY A 126 17.44 5.49 -7.84
CA GLY A 126 18.56 6.18 -8.51
C GLY A 126 18.08 7.21 -9.54
N ASP A 127 18.07 6.87 -10.82
CA ASP A 127 17.81 7.80 -11.94
C ASP A 127 16.30 8.02 -12.22
N VAL A 128 15.57 8.42 -11.17
CA VAL A 128 14.12 8.69 -11.23
C VAL A 128 13.82 9.88 -12.16
N ASP A 129 14.68 10.88 -12.17
CA ASP A 129 14.50 12.11 -12.96
C ASP A 129 14.35 11.79 -14.43
N ARG A 130 15.30 11.02 -14.98
CA ARG A 130 15.29 10.66 -16.39
C ARG A 130 14.02 9.87 -16.78
N GLN A 131 13.59 8.95 -15.94
CA GLN A 131 12.38 8.16 -16.22
C GLN A 131 11.11 9.02 -16.15
N ILE A 132 11.04 9.96 -15.21
CA ILE A 132 9.93 10.91 -15.12
C ILE A 132 9.92 11.84 -16.33
N GLU A 133 11.07 12.32 -16.80
CA GLU A 133 11.18 13.13 -18.00
C GLU A 133 10.72 12.39 -19.25
N GLU A 134 11.12 11.12 -19.41
CA GLU A 134 10.78 10.30 -20.61
C GLU A 134 9.32 9.83 -20.62
N LYS A 135 8.78 9.39 -19.48
CA LYS A 135 7.45 8.72 -19.39
C LYS A 135 6.39 9.54 -18.64
N GLY A 136 6.80 10.62 -17.98
CA GLY A 136 5.91 11.42 -17.12
C GLY A 136 5.64 10.80 -15.75
N TYR A 137 6.02 9.55 -15.52
CA TYR A 137 5.90 8.86 -14.24
C TYR A 137 6.77 7.59 -14.19
N ILE A 138 7.01 7.13 -12.98
CA ILE A 138 7.58 5.80 -12.69
C ILE A 138 6.58 4.95 -11.90
N SER A 139 6.78 3.64 -11.91
CA SER A 139 6.05 2.72 -11.02
C SER A 139 7.04 1.96 -10.14
N ILE A 140 6.70 1.86 -8.86
CA ILE A 140 7.44 1.08 -7.86
C ILE A 140 6.54 -0.05 -7.41
N CYS A 141 7.02 -1.29 -7.50
CA CYS A 141 6.26 -2.48 -7.14
C CYS A 141 6.97 -3.25 -6.02
N ASP A 142 6.20 -3.64 -5.00
CA ASP A 142 6.63 -4.58 -3.98
C ASP A 142 5.70 -5.80 -4.00
N PRO A 143 6.19 -6.98 -4.45
CA PRO A 143 5.37 -8.18 -4.60
C PRO A 143 5.10 -8.94 -3.29
N ALA A 144 5.66 -8.48 -2.17
CA ALA A 144 5.45 -9.00 -0.82
C ALA A 144 5.43 -7.83 0.18
N CYS A 145 4.52 -6.87 -0.08
CA CYS A 145 4.59 -5.52 0.49
C CYS A 145 4.43 -5.46 2.01
N GLY A 146 3.93 -6.51 2.64
CA GLY A 146 3.70 -6.48 4.07
C GLY A 146 2.79 -5.30 4.46
N ALA A 147 3.12 -4.63 5.56
CA ALA A 147 2.45 -3.39 5.97
C ALA A 147 2.85 -2.16 5.13
N GLY A 148 3.80 -2.31 4.20
CA GLY A 148 4.20 -1.27 3.27
C GLY A 148 5.49 -0.53 3.62
N ALA A 149 6.30 -1.01 4.56
CA ALA A 149 7.52 -0.34 5.01
C ALA A 149 8.46 0.07 3.88
N THR A 150 8.69 -0.82 2.90
CA THR A 150 9.51 -0.58 1.70
C THR A 150 8.91 0.49 0.79
N LEU A 151 7.61 0.43 0.55
CA LEU A 151 6.92 1.43 -0.27
C LEU A 151 6.87 2.80 0.42
N ILE A 152 6.67 2.85 1.75
CA ILE A 152 6.75 4.09 2.54
C ILE A 152 8.15 4.69 2.48
N ALA A 153 9.19 3.86 2.56
CA ALA A 153 10.58 4.32 2.41
C ALA A 153 10.80 4.93 1.02
N ALA A 154 10.27 4.31 -0.04
CA ALA A 154 10.35 4.83 -1.41
C ALA A 154 9.60 6.17 -1.57
N VAL A 155 8.43 6.34 -0.93
CA VAL A 155 7.71 7.64 -0.85
C VAL A 155 8.62 8.71 -0.29
N ASN A 156 9.29 8.43 0.82
CA ASN A 156 10.12 9.40 1.52
C ASN A 156 11.40 9.70 0.75
N SER A 157 12.01 8.71 0.08
CA SER A 157 13.15 8.94 -0.82
C SER A 157 12.77 9.85 -1.98
N ALA A 158 11.64 9.61 -2.65
CA ALA A 158 11.15 10.48 -3.71
C ALA A 158 10.87 11.91 -3.22
N ARG A 159 10.25 12.05 -2.03
CA ARG A 159 9.98 13.35 -1.41
C ARG A 159 11.27 14.10 -1.05
N ASN A 160 12.25 13.42 -0.50
CA ASN A 160 13.53 14.00 -0.12
C ASN A 160 14.33 14.46 -1.36
N ALA A 161 14.19 13.73 -2.48
CA ALA A 161 14.71 14.14 -3.79
C ALA A 161 13.88 15.26 -4.45
N LYS A 162 12.89 15.85 -3.75
CA LYS A 162 11.99 16.92 -4.21
C LYS A 162 11.09 16.55 -5.39
N HIS A 163 10.87 15.26 -5.63
CA HIS A 163 9.88 14.82 -6.61
C HIS A 163 8.46 14.94 -6.06
N ASN A 164 7.54 15.34 -6.92
CA ASN A 164 6.12 15.26 -6.59
C ASN A 164 5.65 13.81 -6.77
N PHE A 165 5.91 12.97 -5.75
CA PHE A 165 5.57 11.55 -5.78
C PHE A 165 4.07 11.32 -6.00
N GLN A 166 3.20 12.20 -5.52
CA GLN A 166 1.75 12.09 -5.70
C GLN A 166 1.35 12.09 -7.18
N ASN A 167 2.07 12.85 -8.00
CA ASN A 167 1.79 12.98 -9.42
C ASN A 167 2.71 12.12 -10.31
N HIS A 168 3.90 11.74 -9.85
CA HIS A 168 4.90 11.11 -10.71
C HIS A 168 5.31 9.70 -10.29
N VAL A 169 4.89 9.22 -9.11
CA VAL A 169 5.21 7.87 -8.66
C VAL A 169 3.94 7.06 -8.44
N LEU A 170 3.85 5.91 -9.09
CA LEU A 170 2.78 4.94 -8.89
C LEU A 170 3.27 3.82 -7.99
N PHE A 171 2.61 3.63 -6.86
CA PHE A 171 2.95 2.61 -5.88
C PHE A 171 2.04 1.40 -6.06
N VAL A 172 2.65 0.24 -6.22
CA VAL A 172 1.96 -1.02 -6.43
C VAL A 172 2.45 -2.02 -5.40
N GLY A 173 1.55 -2.63 -4.66
CA GLY A 173 1.89 -3.69 -3.70
C GLY A 173 1.05 -4.93 -3.94
N GLN A 174 1.61 -6.09 -3.64
CA GLN A 174 0.87 -7.33 -3.53
C GLN A 174 1.27 -8.05 -2.24
N ASP A 175 0.30 -8.61 -1.53
CA ASP A 175 0.53 -9.47 -0.38
C ASP A 175 -0.54 -10.54 -0.30
N ILE A 176 -0.16 -11.73 0.18
CA ILE A 176 -1.09 -12.85 0.36
C ILE A 176 -1.98 -12.67 1.59
N ASP A 177 -1.49 -11.95 2.60
CA ASP A 177 -2.25 -11.70 3.82
C ASP A 177 -3.11 -10.45 3.67
N ARG A 178 -4.43 -10.67 3.73
CA ARG A 178 -5.41 -9.61 3.54
C ARG A 178 -5.25 -8.46 4.54
N ILE A 179 -5.06 -8.76 5.80
CA ILE A 179 -5.00 -7.74 6.84
C ILE A 179 -3.71 -6.93 6.72
N VAL A 180 -2.62 -7.60 6.44
CA VAL A 180 -1.31 -6.96 6.25
C VAL A 180 -1.30 -6.08 5.01
N GLY A 181 -1.84 -6.56 3.88
CA GLY A 181 -1.99 -5.73 2.67
C GLY A 181 -2.94 -4.54 2.86
N MET A 182 -4.00 -4.70 3.66
CA MET A 182 -4.86 -3.56 4.04
C MET A 182 -4.12 -2.53 4.91
N MET A 183 -3.20 -2.94 5.79
CA MET A 183 -2.34 -2.01 6.52
C MET A 183 -1.50 -1.17 5.56
N CYS A 184 -0.89 -1.79 4.54
CA CYS A 184 -0.17 -1.10 3.48
C CYS A 184 -1.09 -0.10 2.73
N TYR A 185 -2.29 -0.55 2.32
CA TYR A 185 -3.28 0.30 1.66
C TYR A 185 -3.65 1.54 2.49
N ILE A 186 -3.91 1.37 3.80
CA ILE A 186 -4.26 2.47 4.70
C ILE A 186 -3.12 3.48 4.78
N GLN A 187 -1.91 3.03 5.09
CA GLN A 187 -0.76 3.90 5.28
C GLN A 187 -0.42 4.69 4.01
N LEU A 188 -0.32 4.02 2.85
CA LEU A 188 -0.04 4.70 1.59
C LEU A 188 -1.16 5.65 1.14
N SER A 189 -2.43 5.29 1.42
CA SER A 189 -3.57 6.19 1.14
C SER A 189 -3.51 7.47 1.97
N LEU A 190 -3.20 7.35 3.28
CA LEU A 190 -3.08 8.50 4.18
C LEU A 190 -1.84 9.36 3.87
N LEU A 191 -0.77 8.77 3.36
CA LEU A 191 0.41 9.50 2.86
C LEU A 191 0.16 10.20 1.51
N GLY A 192 -1.02 10.03 0.91
CA GLY A 192 -1.38 10.64 -0.36
C GLY A 192 -0.72 9.99 -1.56
N CYS A 193 -0.37 8.72 -1.48
CA CYS A 193 0.21 7.96 -2.58
C CYS A 193 -0.83 7.58 -3.63
N ALA A 194 -0.42 7.57 -4.89
CA ALA A 194 -1.24 7.04 -5.98
C ALA A 194 -0.84 5.59 -6.26
N GLY A 195 -1.81 4.72 -6.46
CA GLY A 195 -1.54 3.32 -6.76
C GLY A 195 -2.62 2.36 -6.25
N TYR A 196 -2.23 1.13 -6.03
CA TYR A 196 -3.14 0.08 -5.55
C TYR A 196 -2.39 -1.05 -4.86
N ILE A 197 -3.12 -1.75 -4.00
CA ILE A 197 -2.66 -2.97 -3.35
C ILE A 197 -3.54 -4.13 -3.82
N CYS A 198 -2.91 -5.22 -4.23
CA CYS A 198 -3.55 -6.47 -4.61
C CYS A 198 -3.38 -7.48 -3.48
N ILE A 199 -4.46 -7.99 -2.95
CA ILE A 199 -4.42 -9.12 -2.03
C ILE A 199 -4.47 -10.40 -2.85
N GLY A 200 -3.47 -11.25 -2.69
CA GLY A 200 -3.35 -12.50 -3.44
C GLY A 200 -1.93 -13.04 -3.47
N ASP A 201 -1.79 -14.29 -3.85
CA ASP A 201 -0.50 -14.98 -3.93
C ASP A 201 0.30 -14.49 -5.16
N THR A 202 1.38 -13.80 -4.94
CA THR A 202 2.26 -13.25 -5.99
C THR A 202 2.90 -14.34 -6.86
N LEU A 203 3.17 -15.51 -6.31
CA LEU A 203 3.87 -16.58 -7.03
C LEU A 203 2.91 -17.35 -7.96
N THR A 204 1.72 -17.68 -7.46
CA THR A 204 0.75 -18.50 -8.21
C THR A 204 -0.28 -17.66 -8.96
N ASN A 205 -0.55 -16.46 -8.47
CA ASN A 205 -1.52 -15.53 -9.05
C ASN A 205 -1.01 -14.08 -9.00
N PRO A 206 0.05 -13.74 -9.78
CA PRO A 206 0.59 -12.37 -9.82
C PRO A 206 -0.42 -11.39 -10.39
N MET A 207 -0.29 -10.12 -10.01
CA MET A 207 -1.06 -9.03 -10.60
C MET A 207 -1.00 -9.05 -12.13
N ALA A 208 -2.12 -8.67 -12.76
CA ALA A 208 -2.25 -8.64 -14.20
C ALA A 208 -2.78 -7.30 -14.70
N GLY A 209 -2.67 -7.12 -16.01
CA GLY A 209 -3.10 -5.92 -16.72
C GLY A 209 -1.99 -4.89 -16.86
N HIS A 210 -2.35 -3.77 -17.44
CA HIS A 210 -1.45 -2.62 -17.56
C HIS A 210 -1.38 -1.89 -16.21
N VAL A 211 -0.23 -1.33 -15.86
CA VAL A 211 -0.01 -0.65 -14.57
C VAL A 211 -1.04 0.46 -14.28
N LEU A 212 -1.53 1.16 -15.31
CA LEU A 212 -2.61 2.14 -15.17
C LEU A 212 -4.02 1.52 -15.16
N PHE A 213 -4.16 0.24 -15.54
CA PHE A 213 -5.41 -0.51 -15.63
C PHE A 213 -5.22 -1.91 -15.04
N PRO A 214 -5.00 -2.02 -13.73
CA PRO A 214 -4.86 -3.31 -13.09
C PRO A 214 -6.11 -4.16 -13.28
N GLN A 215 -5.92 -5.45 -13.50
CA GLN A 215 -7.01 -6.42 -13.64
C GLN A 215 -7.04 -7.31 -12.41
N GLU A 216 -8.17 -7.31 -11.73
CA GLU A 216 -8.44 -8.24 -10.65
C GLU A 216 -8.75 -9.62 -11.22
N ARG A 217 -8.03 -10.64 -10.77
CA ARG A 217 -8.25 -12.04 -11.13
C ARG A 217 -9.06 -12.75 -10.06
N GLU A 218 -9.60 -13.91 -10.38
CA GLU A 218 -10.24 -14.77 -9.41
C GLU A 218 -9.29 -15.08 -8.23
N GLY A 219 -9.80 -14.94 -7.00
CA GLY A 219 -9.00 -15.11 -5.79
C GLY A 219 -8.14 -13.90 -5.40
N GLN A 220 -8.29 -12.78 -6.07
CA GLN A 220 -7.64 -11.50 -5.71
C GLN A 220 -8.66 -10.49 -5.19
N GLU A 221 -8.20 -9.56 -4.34
CA GLU A 221 -8.90 -8.32 -4.01
C GLU A 221 -8.03 -7.13 -4.39
N LEU A 222 -8.58 -6.16 -5.14
CA LEU A 222 -7.85 -4.96 -5.57
C LEU A 222 -8.33 -3.73 -4.78
N TRP A 223 -7.42 -3.14 -4.00
CA TRP A 223 -7.62 -1.94 -3.19
C TRP A 223 -6.95 -0.74 -3.85
N ILE A 224 -7.76 0.14 -4.47
CA ILE A 224 -7.29 1.30 -5.22
C ILE A 224 -7.22 2.51 -4.30
N MET A 225 -6.04 3.12 -4.18
CA MET A 225 -5.80 4.31 -3.36
C MET A 225 -6.55 5.53 -3.91
N PRO A 226 -7.05 6.42 -3.02
CA PRO A 226 -7.80 7.62 -3.43
C PRO A 226 -7.09 8.48 -4.47
N MET A 227 -5.80 8.74 -4.28
CA MET A 227 -5.01 9.61 -5.16
C MET A 227 -4.88 9.07 -6.60
N PHE A 228 -4.92 7.74 -6.78
CA PHE A 228 -4.88 7.13 -8.12
C PHE A 228 -6.15 7.42 -8.94
N ARG A 229 -7.27 7.77 -8.29
CA ARG A 229 -8.54 8.03 -8.95
C ARG A 229 -8.70 9.45 -9.47
N ILE A 230 -7.87 10.38 -9.01
CA ILE A 230 -8.00 11.82 -9.25
C ILE A 230 -6.75 12.42 -9.92
N GLY A 231 -6.85 13.67 -10.33
CA GLY A 231 -5.72 14.49 -10.77
C GLY A 231 -4.96 13.93 -11.98
N ALA A 232 -3.63 13.97 -11.92
CA ALA A 232 -2.75 13.55 -12.99
C ALA A 232 -2.98 12.09 -13.43
N TRP A 233 -3.34 11.21 -12.51
CA TRP A 233 -3.56 9.79 -12.78
C TRP A 233 -4.84 9.54 -13.56
N GLN A 234 -5.91 10.29 -13.28
CA GLN A 234 -7.15 10.23 -14.05
C GLN A 234 -6.89 10.65 -15.51
N TRP A 235 -6.15 11.75 -15.71
CA TRP A 235 -5.82 12.22 -17.05
C TRP A 235 -4.91 11.24 -17.80
N ARG A 236 -3.89 10.67 -17.17
CA ARG A 236 -3.03 9.66 -17.80
C ARG A 236 -3.81 8.45 -18.27
N ARG A 237 -4.75 7.95 -17.47
CA ARG A 237 -5.60 6.83 -17.88
C ARG A 237 -6.49 7.22 -19.06
N MET A 238 -7.08 8.40 -19.03
CA MET A 238 -7.90 8.87 -20.15
C MET A 238 -7.09 9.00 -21.44
N PHE A 239 -5.93 9.63 -21.40
CA PHE A 239 -5.07 9.78 -22.58
C PHE A 239 -4.54 8.43 -23.09
N PHE A 240 -4.23 7.51 -22.21
CA PHE A 240 -3.84 6.16 -22.61
C PHE A 240 -4.94 5.45 -23.38
N LEU A 241 -6.19 5.55 -22.95
CA LEU A 241 -7.35 4.99 -23.67
C LEU A 241 -7.58 5.67 -25.02
N LEU A 242 -7.50 7.01 -25.09
CA LEU A 242 -7.63 7.76 -26.33
C LEU A 242 -6.49 7.44 -27.32
N GLY A 243 -5.28 7.25 -26.86
CA GLY A 243 -4.14 6.86 -27.69
C GLY A 243 -4.27 5.45 -28.27
N LYS A 244 -4.96 4.53 -27.60
CA LYS A 244 -5.26 3.18 -28.11
C LYS A 244 -6.35 3.17 -29.18
N THR A 245 -7.28 4.11 -29.19
CA THR A 245 -8.32 4.21 -30.23
C THR A 245 -7.81 4.77 -31.55
N GLY A 246 -6.58 5.33 -31.58
CA GLY A 246 -5.98 5.92 -32.79
C GLY A 246 -4.81 5.13 -33.40
N ARG A 247 -4.41 4.00 -32.83
CA ARG A 247 -3.30 3.19 -33.34
C ARG A 247 -3.72 1.72 -33.51
N ASP A 248 -3.48 1.21 -34.71
CA ASP A 248 -3.71 -0.18 -35.10
C ASP A 248 -3.16 -1.20 -34.07
N THR A 249 -3.94 -2.24 -33.83
CA THR A 249 -3.76 -3.29 -32.81
C THR A 249 -2.62 -4.29 -33.10
N ASN A 250 -1.63 -3.95 -33.91
CA ASN A 250 -0.67 -4.95 -34.41
C ASN A 250 0.82 -4.75 -34.06
N LYS A 251 1.20 -3.82 -33.21
CA LYS A 251 2.61 -3.71 -32.80
C LYS A 251 2.76 -3.10 -31.38
N GLU A 252 2.50 -3.84 -30.35
CA GLU A 252 3.11 -3.57 -29.02
C GLU A 252 3.01 -4.82 -28.14
N LYS A 253 3.84 -5.83 -28.47
CA LYS A 253 4.42 -6.71 -27.45
C LYS A 253 5.71 -6.05 -26.94
N GLY A 254 5.59 -4.86 -26.39
CA GLY A 254 6.64 -4.20 -25.63
C GLY A 254 6.48 -4.59 -24.17
N ARG A 255 7.48 -5.26 -23.61
CA ARG A 255 7.61 -5.49 -22.18
C ARG A 255 7.56 -4.12 -21.46
N GLU A 256 6.39 -3.71 -20.95
CA GLU A 256 6.31 -2.70 -19.93
C GLU A 256 6.72 -3.38 -18.62
N GLY A 257 7.99 -3.25 -18.27
CA GLY A 257 8.52 -3.85 -17.05
C GLY A 257 7.92 -3.19 -15.81
N PHE A 258 7.32 -3.98 -14.96
CA PHE A 258 7.22 -3.63 -13.55
C PHE A 258 8.64 -3.58 -13.00
N TYR A 259 9.10 -2.41 -12.58
CA TYR A 259 10.36 -2.32 -11.85
C TYR A 259 10.09 -2.89 -10.45
N MET A 260 10.51 -4.13 -10.25
CA MET A 260 10.61 -4.70 -8.91
C MET A 260 11.77 -4.03 -8.18
N PHE A 261 11.70 -3.97 -6.87
CA PHE A 261 12.81 -3.56 -5.99
C PHE A 261 14.08 -4.43 -6.16
N PHE A 262 13.98 -5.50 -6.98
CA PHE A 262 15.05 -6.38 -7.42
C PHE A 262 15.03 -6.45 -8.94
N ASP A 263 15.59 -5.45 -9.61
CA ASP A 263 15.88 -5.53 -11.05
C ASP A 263 17.25 -6.22 -11.20
N PHE A 264 17.21 -7.53 -11.48
CA PHE A 264 18.39 -8.21 -12.02
C PHE A 264 18.49 -7.79 -13.49
N ASP A 265 19.54 -7.03 -13.81
CA ASP A 265 19.86 -6.49 -15.14
C ASP A 265 19.71 -7.61 -16.22
N ASP A 266 18.83 -7.39 -17.21
CA ASP A 266 18.56 -8.26 -18.38
C ASP A 266 19.85 -8.63 -19.18
N LYS A 267 20.99 -8.07 -18.79
CA LYS A 267 22.30 -8.38 -19.40
C LYS A 267 22.93 -9.66 -18.83
N GLU A 268 22.52 -10.15 -17.68
CA GLU A 268 23.05 -11.39 -17.12
C GLU A 268 22.34 -12.64 -17.62
N GLU A 269 21.06 -12.60 -18.01
CA GLU A 269 20.36 -13.76 -18.57
C GLU A 269 21.06 -14.32 -19.84
N LYS A 270 21.61 -13.46 -20.68
CA LYS A 270 22.36 -13.87 -21.88
C LYS A 270 23.71 -14.50 -21.59
N ARG A 271 24.19 -14.46 -20.35
CA ARG A 271 25.47 -15.03 -19.96
C ARG A 271 25.34 -16.49 -19.50
N TRP A 272 24.17 -16.89 -19.01
CA TRP A 272 23.90 -18.24 -18.55
C TRP A 272 23.43 -19.19 -19.66
N GLU A 273 22.87 -18.66 -20.77
CA GLU A 273 22.52 -19.48 -21.93
C GLU A 273 23.73 -19.92 -22.77
N LYS A 274 24.94 -19.46 -22.46
CA LYS A 274 26.19 -19.78 -23.18
C LYS A 274 27.20 -20.59 -22.37
N MET A 275 26.83 -21.06 -21.20
CA MET A 275 27.60 -22.03 -20.40
C MET A 275 26.87 -23.36 -20.30
#